data_5c67c063f0f9150db2b4d1a08021ee73
#
_entry.id   5c67c063f0f9150db2b4d1a08021ee73
#
_cell.length_a   1.000
_cell.length_b   1.000
_cell.length_c   1.000
_cell.angle_alpha   90.00
_cell.angle_beta   90.00
_cell.angle_gamma   90.00
#
_symmetry.space_group_name_H-M   'P 1'
#
loop_
_entity.id
_entity.type
_entity.pdbx_description
1 polymer ?
#
loop_
_entity_poly.entity_id
_entity_poly.type
_entity_poly.pdbx_seq_one_letter_code
_entity_poly.pdbx_strand_id
1 'polypeptide(L)'
;MTTNTPSSASGNGLAGRKRTVLLILFLFGVGFGVFEYVRGLGCVSTDDAFIDGRIHQITPRVGGYIQDVLVQDNELVRAGQPLLVLDPVGYEVAVAQARADLSAALAQLASLRKGVPLQKIQTEFQVTGAQAQLDSLRKSLDQAGLEEAAARQLVRQAEAELKNAELDFGRLRQLRDRRIIAQSDMDAAQAILDSARAQAGAARDRAGAAGRNLAALRETVAQLKANIGLAGTGHDVASIKNLEVAAQEARVALAREKVRKAELDLGYTRILAPVSGHVTKKRAEVGQLVAAGQPLFAVVPLGSGQLWVTANFKETQLVRVRPGQMVDIRIDAFGGREFTGRVESIMAGTGAVFSLFPPENAMGNYVKVVQRIPVKIVFDPINATDGLRLGMSVVPTVHLD
;
A
#
# COMPACT_ATOMS: atom_id res chain seq x y z
N MET A 1 -37.80 108.05 -78.54
CA MET A 1 -36.62 108.73 -77.93
C MET A 1 -36.25 107.98 -76.67
N THR A 2 -34.98 107.58 -76.66
CA THR A 2 -34.17 107.24 -75.51
C THR A 2 -34.62 106.08 -74.63
N THR A 3 -34.14 104.86 -74.86
CA THR A 3 -33.00 104.16 -74.29
C THR A 3 -32.81 104.21 -72.76
N ASN A 4 -32.89 103.09 -72.16
CA ASN A 4 -31.84 102.67 -71.21
C ASN A 4 -32.02 101.23 -70.69
N THR A 5 -31.03 100.46 -70.89
CA THR A 5 -30.79 99.20 -70.23
C THR A 5 -30.22 99.35 -68.84
N PRO A 6 -30.37 98.38 -67.95
CA PRO A 6 -29.26 98.00 -67.04
C PRO A 6 -28.98 96.54 -66.94
N SER A 7 -27.76 96.28 -66.97
CA SER A 7 -26.81 95.43 -66.41
C SER A 7 -27.25 94.26 -65.46
N SER A 8 -26.88 93.05 -65.81
CA SER A 8 -26.88 91.81 -65.04
C SER A 8 -25.79 91.83 -64.03
N ALA A 9 -26.08 91.49 -62.78
CA ALA A 9 -25.11 91.15 -61.75
C ALA A 9 -25.19 89.65 -61.38
N SER A 10 -24.10 88.97 -61.53
CA SER A 10 -23.84 87.54 -61.31
C SER A 10 -23.98 87.23 -59.78
N GLY A 11 -24.82 86.24 -59.47
CA GLY A 11 -24.96 85.61 -58.15
C GLY A 11 -24.57 84.11 -58.14
N ASN A 12 -23.31 83.76 -58.44
CA ASN A 12 -22.88 82.38 -58.51
C ASN A 12 -21.79 81.98 -57.48
N GLY A 13 -21.82 82.56 -56.23
CA GLY A 13 -20.80 82.26 -55.24
C GLY A 13 -21.25 81.31 -54.11
N LEU A 14 -22.55 81.12 -53.82
CA LEU A 14 -23.06 80.37 -52.71
C LEU A 14 -23.38 78.87 -53.00
N ALA A 15 -23.73 78.54 -54.22
CA ALA A 15 -24.04 77.17 -54.69
C ALA A 15 -22.79 76.27 -54.75
N GLY A 16 -21.64 76.85 -55.15
CA GLY A 16 -20.39 76.12 -55.17
C GLY A 16 -19.87 75.73 -53.79
N ARG A 17 -19.97 76.63 -52.78
CA ARG A 17 -19.54 76.36 -51.39
C ARG A 17 -20.42 75.29 -50.72
N LYS A 18 -21.70 75.25 -50.97
CA LYS A 18 -22.62 74.21 -50.42
C LYS A 18 -22.34 72.86 -51.08
N ARG A 19 -22.01 72.75 -52.32
CA ARG A 19 -21.59 71.51 -53.00
C ARG A 19 -20.28 70.99 -52.50
N THR A 20 -19.25 71.85 -52.26
CA THR A 20 -17.97 71.45 -51.73
C THR A 20 -18.09 70.97 -50.24
N VAL A 21 -18.91 71.62 -49.42
CA VAL A 21 -19.15 71.14 -48.05
C VAL A 21 -19.90 69.80 -48.02
N LEU A 22 -20.86 69.57 -48.92
CA LEU A 22 -21.56 68.30 -49.06
C LEU A 22 -20.62 67.20 -49.56
N LEU A 23 -19.69 67.53 -50.46
CA LEU A 23 -18.70 66.56 -50.95
C LEU A 23 -17.68 66.16 -49.87
N ILE A 24 -17.23 67.12 -49.05
CA ILE A 24 -16.37 66.86 -47.87
C ILE A 24 -17.08 66.00 -46.84
N LEU A 25 -18.36 66.32 -46.51
CA LEU A 25 -19.16 65.51 -45.59
C LEU A 25 -19.41 64.09 -46.13
N PHE A 26 -19.65 63.96 -47.46
CA PHE A 26 -19.77 62.63 -48.12
C PHE A 26 -18.46 61.84 -48.08
N LEU A 27 -17.33 62.48 -48.39
CA LEU A 27 -16.01 61.87 -48.31
C LEU A 27 -15.65 61.49 -46.85
N PHE A 28 -15.99 62.30 -45.88
CA PHE A 28 -15.82 62.03 -44.48
C PHE A 28 -16.72 60.84 -44.03
N GLY A 29 -17.98 60.83 -44.48
CA GLY A 29 -18.92 59.74 -44.23
C GLY A 29 -18.45 58.42 -44.88
N VAL A 30 -17.97 58.44 -46.12
CA VAL A 30 -17.37 57.28 -46.77
C VAL A 30 -16.08 56.86 -46.12
N GLY A 31 -15.19 57.84 -45.78
CA GLY A 31 -13.94 57.56 -45.03
C GLY A 31 -14.20 56.94 -43.66
N PHE A 32 -15.18 57.45 -42.92
CA PHE A 32 -15.61 56.87 -41.65
C PHE A 32 -16.24 55.49 -41.83
N GLY A 33 -17.09 55.31 -42.86
CA GLY A 33 -17.66 53.99 -43.17
C GLY A 33 -16.60 52.93 -43.55
N VAL A 34 -15.59 53.35 -44.38
CA VAL A 34 -14.47 52.50 -44.71
C VAL A 34 -13.60 52.21 -43.47
N PHE A 35 -13.35 53.18 -42.64
CA PHE A 35 -12.61 53.02 -41.38
C PHE A 35 -13.27 52.00 -40.45
N GLU A 36 -14.59 52.14 -40.20
CA GLU A 36 -15.38 51.20 -39.39
C GLU A 36 -15.42 49.81 -40.06
N TYR A 37 -15.54 49.75 -41.39
CA TYR A 37 -15.51 48.47 -42.12
C TYR A 37 -14.15 47.77 -42.02
N VAL A 38 -13.04 48.49 -42.19
CA VAL A 38 -11.67 47.94 -42.02
C VAL A 38 -11.43 47.55 -40.57
N ARG A 39 -11.90 48.33 -39.59
CA ARG A 39 -11.80 47.98 -38.18
C ARG A 39 -12.59 46.71 -37.81
N GLY A 40 -13.76 46.50 -38.43
CA GLY A 40 -14.56 45.31 -38.30
C GLY A 40 -13.93 44.04 -38.94
N LEU A 41 -13.05 44.20 -39.93
CA LEU A 41 -12.31 43.09 -40.55
C LEU A 41 -11.17 42.53 -39.66
N GLY A 42 -10.72 43.28 -38.63
CA GLY A 42 -9.67 42.89 -37.67
C GLY A 42 -10.19 42.17 -36.45
N CYS A 43 -11.48 41.93 -36.31
CA CYS A 43 -12.07 41.30 -35.13
C CYS A 43 -13.08 40.21 -35.51
N VAL A 44 -13.18 39.18 -34.69
CA VAL A 44 -14.20 38.12 -34.81
C VAL A 44 -14.90 37.96 -33.46
N SER A 45 -16.22 38.02 -33.45
CA SER A 45 -17.02 37.83 -32.25
C SER A 45 -18.06 36.74 -32.40
N THR A 46 -18.51 36.21 -31.29
CA THR A 46 -19.65 35.26 -31.19
C THR A 46 -20.54 35.64 -30.03
N ASP A 47 -21.84 35.45 -30.20
CA ASP A 47 -22.87 35.57 -29.19
C ASP A 47 -23.18 34.23 -28.47
N ASP A 48 -22.62 33.14 -29.01
CA ASP A 48 -22.79 31.79 -28.44
C ASP A 48 -21.56 31.45 -27.61
N ALA A 49 -21.45 32.08 -26.45
CA ALA A 49 -20.38 31.84 -25.50
C ALA A 49 -20.88 32.02 -24.05
N PHE A 50 -20.30 31.28 -23.18
CA PHE A 50 -20.63 31.29 -21.76
C PHE A 50 -19.41 31.08 -20.88
N ILE A 51 -19.49 31.52 -19.63
CA ILE A 51 -18.47 31.26 -18.61
C ILE A 51 -18.60 29.81 -18.17
N ASP A 52 -17.53 29.09 -18.29
CA ASP A 52 -17.36 27.71 -17.81
C ASP A 52 -16.28 27.66 -16.72
N GLY A 53 -16.16 26.54 -16.03
CA GLY A 53 -15.18 26.40 -14.95
C GLY A 53 -15.18 25.02 -14.31
N ARG A 54 -14.31 24.86 -13.32
CA ARG A 54 -14.19 23.59 -12.61
C ARG A 54 -15.30 23.43 -11.60
N ILE A 55 -15.94 22.27 -11.62
CA ILE A 55 -16.97 21.88 -10.66
C ILE A 55 -16.46 20.66 -9.88
N HIS A 56 -16.24 20.83 -8.59
CA HIS A 56 -15.83 19.73 -7.71
C HIS A 56 -17.04 19.14 -7.04
N GLN A 57 -17.48 17.97 -7.50
CA GLN A 57 -18.56 17.23 -6.84
C GLN A 57 -18.05 16.61 -5.54
N ILE A 58 -18.76 16.84 -4.45
CA ILE A 58 -18.47 16.32 -3.12
C ILE A 58 -19.33 15.09 -2.88
N THR A 59 -18.65 13.95 -2.75
CA THR A 59 -19.24 12.65 -2.49
C THR A 59 -18.65 12.05 -1.22
N PRO A 60 -19.43 11.42 -0.35
CA PRO A 60 -18.92 10.73 0.82
C PRO A 60 -18.15 9.47 0.37
N ARG A 61 -17.08 9.14 1.09
CA ARG A 61 -16.32 7.89 0.88
C ARG A 61 -16.91 6.72 1.64
N VAL A 62 -17.70 7.01 2.67
CA VAL A 62 -18.38 6.03 3.52
C VAL A 62 -19.85 6.40 3.61
N GLY A 63 -20.73 5.42 3.83
CA GLY A 63 -22.17 5.64 3.98
C GLY A 63 -22.55 5.92 5.44
N GLY A 64 -23.70 6.52 5.66
CA GLY A 64 -24.21 6.75 7.00
C GLY A 64 -25.35 7.77 7.02
N TYR A 65 -25.93 8.01 8.18
CA TYR A 65 -26.89 9.08 8.37
C TYR A 65 -26.16 10.43 8.51
N ILE A 66 -26.69 11.47 7.91
CA ILE A 66 -26.17 12.83 8.08
C ILE A 66 -26.56 13.31 9.49
N GLN A 67 -25.57 13.55 10.33
CA GLN A 67 -25.77 14.12 11.66
C GLN A 67 -25.94 15.63 11.60
N ASP A 68 -25.01 16.33 10.91
CA ASP A 68 -25.00 17.78 10.80
C ASP A 68 -24.58 18.22 9.41
N VAL A 69 -25.22 19.30 8.92
CA VAL A 69 -24.81 20.01 7.70
C VAL A 69 -24.33 21.39 8.11
N LEU A 70 -23.04 21.67 7.93
CA LEU A 70 -22.34 22.83 8.48
C LEU A 70 -22.29 24.03 7.53
N VAL A 71 -22.85 23.88 6.32
CA VAL A 71 -22.81 24.91 5.28
C VAL A 71 -24.17 25.13 4.63
N GLN A 72 -24.36 26.33 4.10
CA GLN A 72 -25.55 26.69 3.34
C GLN A 72 -25.27 26.71 1.83
N ASP A 73 -26.35 26.72 1.03
CA ASP A 73 -26.20 26.87 -0.42
C ASP A 73 -25.65 28.26 -0.75
N ASN A 74 -24.73 28.34 -1.72
CA ASN A 74 -24.02 29.55 -2.13
C ASN A 74 -23.03 30.15 -1.10
N GLU A 75 -22.78 29.48 0.02
CA GLU A 75 -21.78 29.89 1.01
C GLU A 75 -20.34 29.71 0.46
N LEU A 76 -19.47 30.67 0.78
CA LEU A 76 -18.04 30.61 0.47
C LEU A 76 -17.31 29.75 1.50
N VAL A 77 -16.71 28.68 1.05
CA VAL A 77 -15.92 27.76 1.90
C VAL A 77 -14.45 27.77 1.54
N ARG A 78 -13.60 27.43 2.52
CA ARG A 78 -12.15 27.27 2.33
C ARG A 78 -11.78 25.79 2.18
N ALA A 79 -10.70 25.51 1.49
CA ALA A 79 -10.13 24.17 1.44
C ALA A 79 -9.88 23.64 2.85
N GLY A 80 -10.30 22.39 3.11
CA GLY A 80 -10.23 21.77 4.44
C GLY A 80 -11.36 22.12 5.41
N GLN A 81 -12.25 23.04 5.06
CA GLN A 81 -13.40 23.38 5.89
C GLN A 81 -14.40 22.22 5.92
N PRO A 82 -14.93 21.82 7.10
CA PRO A 82 -15.94 20.77 7.19
C PRO A 82 -17.26 21.28 6.58
N LEU A 83 -17.85 20.44 5.72
CA LEU A 83 -19.12 20.71 5.03
C LEU A 83 -20.27 19.99 5.71
N LEU A 84 -20.08 18.74 6.09
CA LEU A 84 -21.06 17.95 6.83
C LEU A 84 -20.36 16.87 7.66
N VAL A 85 -21.09 16.33 8.62
CA VAL A 85 -20.68 15.22 9.48
C VAL A 85 -21.73 14.13 9.38
N LEU A 86 -21.26 12.91 9.09
CA LEU A 86 -22.04 11.68 9.21
C LEU A 86 -22.02 11.19 10.66
N ASP A 87 -23.03 10.43 11.09
CA ASP A 87 -23.05 9.79 12.40
C ASP A 87 -21.80 8.91 12.59
N PRO A 88 -20.90 9.27 13.52
CA PRO A 88 -19.64 8.57 13.71
C PRO A 88 -19.75 7.34 14.60
N VAL A 89 -20.86 7.14 15.33
CA VAL A 89 -20.97 6.15 16.42
C VAL A 89 -20.62 4.75 15.94
N GLY A 90 -21.14 4.32 14.79
CA GLY A 90 -20.84 3.01 14.22
C GLY A 90 -19.36 2.84 13.87
N TYR A 91 -18.72 3.89 13.39
CA TYR A 91 -17.29 3.91 13.05
C TYR A 91 -16.39 3.96 14.28
N GLU A 92 -16.79 4.68 15.34
CA GLU A 92 -16.09 4.72 16.63
C GLU A 92 -16.07 3.33 17.27
N VAL A 93 -17.20 2.62 17.24
CA VAL A 93 -17.29 1.24 17.71
C VAL A 93 -16.38 0.33 16.90
N ALA A 94 -16.33 0.48 15.57
CA ALA A 94 -15.43 -0.30 14.72
C ALA A 94 -13.94 -0.04 15.03
N VAL A 95 -13.56 1.20 15.32
CA VAL A 95 -12.20 1.54 15.77
C VAL A 95 -11.90 0.90 17.12
N ALA A 96 -12.82 0.98 18.08
CA ALA A 96 -12.66 0.37 19.41
C ALA A 96 -12.50 -1.16 19.31
N GLN A 97 -13.31 -1.82 18.47
CA GLN A 97 -13.20 -3.26 18.20
C GLN A 97 -11.84 -3.62 17.59
N ALA A 98 -11.42 -2.92 16.55
CA ALA A 98 -10.13 -3.18 15.90
C ALA A 98 -8.94 -2.97 16.85
N ARG A 99 -9.01 -1.97 17.73
CA ARG A 99 -7.98 -1.75 18.78
C ARG A 99 -7.96 -2.84 19.82
N ALA A 100 -9.12 -3.37 20.22
CA ALA A 100 -9.20 -4.50 21.12
C ALA A 100 -8.58 -5.77 20.51
N ASP A 101 -8.87 -6.04 19.21
CA ASP A 101 -8.28 -7.16 18.46
C ASP A 101 -6.75 -7.04 18.37
N LEU A 102 -6.24 -5.84 18.13
CA LEU A 102 -4.79 -5.57 18.13
C LEU A 102 -4.17 -5.82 19.50
N SER A 103 -4.83 -5.37 20.57
CA SER A 103 -4.36 -5.59 21.93
C SER A 103 -4.28 -7.08 22.27
N ALA A 104 -5.30 -7.87 21.91
CA ALA A 104 -5.31 -9.32 22.07
C ALA A 104 -4.17 -9.99 21.28
N ALA A 105 -3.96 -9.61 20.03
CA ALA A 105 -2.87 -10.13 19.19
C ALA A 105 -1.48 -9.81 19.75
N LEU A 106 -1.29 -8.61 20.32
CA LEU A 106 -0.05 -8.21 20.99
C LEU A 106 0.20 -8.99 22.28
N ALA A 107 -0.83 -9.22 23.08
CA ALA A 107 -0.73 -10.03 24.31
C ALA A 107 -0.32 -11.48 23.98
N GLN A 108 -0.92 -12.07 22.94
CA GLN A 108 -0.57 -13.40 22.46
C GLN A 108 0.89 -13.45 21.96
N LEU A 109 1.34 -12.44 21.20
CA LEU A 109 2.73 -12.34 20.77
C LEU A 109 3.70 -12.28 21.96
N ALA A 110 3.37 -11.47 22.96
CA ALA A 110 4.19 -11.35 24.16
C ALA A 110 4.32 -12.69 24.92
N SER A 111 3.21 -13.46 24.99
CA SER A 111 3.21 -14.81 25.58
C SER A 111 4.10 -15.77 24.82
N LEU A 112 3.96 -15.85 23.49
CA LEU A 112 4.77 -16.72 22.65
C LEU A 112 6.26 -16.37 22.69
N ARG A 113 6.60 -15.07 22.66
CA ARG A 113 8.00 -14.61 22.79
C ARG A 113 8.65 -15.03 24.12
N LYS A 114 7.89 -15.08 25.22
CA LYS A 114 8.39 -15.57 26.49
C LYS A 114 8.55 -17.09 26.50
N GLY A 115 7.74 -17.83 25.77
CA GLY A 115 7.79 -19.28 25.68
C GLY A 115 9.04 -19.85 25.00
N VAL A 116 9.63 -19.10 24.03
CA VAL A 116 10.82 -19.55 23.28
C VAL A 116 12.06 -19.69 24.19
N PRO A 117 12.50 -18.66 24.94
CA PRO A 117 13.67 -18.78 25.81
C PRO A 117 13.46 -19.81 26.91
N LEU A 118 12.24 -19.91 27.44
CA LEU A 118 11.92 -20.92 28.46
C LEU A 118 12.14 -22.34 27.93
N GLN A 119 11.69 -22.63 26.71
CA GLN A 119 11.91 -23.92 26.06
C GLN A 119 13.40 -24.20 25.84
N LYS A 120 14.17 -23.20 25.40
CA LYS A 120 15.62 -23.32 25.18
C LYS A 120 16.34 -23.67 26.49
N ILE A 121 16.07 -22.91 27.54
CA ILE A 121 16.65 -23.13 28.87
C ILE A 121 16.31 -24.52 29.39
N GLN A 122 15.05 -24.93 29.30
CA GLN A 122 14.61 -26.26 29.72
C GLN A 122 15.33 -27.39 28.99
N THR A 123 15.46 -27.25 27.64
CA THR A 123 16.20 -28.21 26.80
C THR A 123 17.67 -28.28 27.19
N GLU A 124 18.31 -27.11 27.39
CA GLU A 124 19.73 -27.03 27.77
C GLU A 124 19.99 -27.71 29.12
N PHE A 125 19.14 -27.49 30.11
CA PHE A 125 19.25 -28.18 31.40
C PHE A 125 19.08 -29.69 31.27
N GLN A 126 18.14 -30.17 30.43
CA GLN A 126 17.94 -31.61 30.23
C GLN A 126 19.16 -32.24 29.52
N VAL A 127 19.67 -31.62 28.47
CA VAL A 127 20.86 -32.12 27.72
C VAL A 127 22.08 -32.08 28.62
N THR A 128 22.36 -30.99 29.32
CA THR A 128 23.53 -30.85 30.21
C THR A 128 23.48 -31.83 31.38
N GLY A 129 22.31 -32.01 32.01
CA GLY A 129 22.12 -32.98 33.06
C GLY A 129 22.35 -34.41 32.60
N ALA A 130 21.82 -34.79 31.41
CA ALA A 130 22.02 -36.11 30.85
C ALA A 130 23.49 -36.33 30.40
N GLN A 131 24.19 -35.31 29.89
CA GLN A 131 25.61 -35.34 29.59
C GLN A 131 26.46 -35.58 30.87
N ALA A 132 26.19 -34.89 31.93
CA ALA A 132 26.88 -35.10 33.21
C ALA A 132 26.71 -36.54 33.72
N GLN A 133 25.51 -37.11 33.58
CA GLN A 133 25.27 -38.53 33.90
C GLN A 133 26.06 -39.47 33.00
N LEU A 134 26.14 -39.19 31.69
CA LEU A 134 26.93 -39.95 30.71
C LEU A 134 28.42 -39.96 31.09
N ASP A 135 28.97 -38.84 31.48
CA ASP A 135 30.38 -38.70 31.83
C ASP A 135 30.70 -39.46 33.12
N SER A 136 29.76 -39.43 34.12
CA SER A 136 29.87 -40.28 35.33
C SER A 136 29.84 -41.76 34.96
N LEU A 137 28.90 -42.18 34.11
CA LEU A 137 28.76 -43.57 33.70
C LEU A 137 29.94 -44.06 32.86
N ARG A 138 30.55 -43.20 32.04
CA ARG A 138 31.80 -43.50 31.33
C ARG A 138 32.97 -43.83 32.24
N LYS A 139 33.14 -43.08 33.34
CA LYS A 139 34.14 -43.36 34.37
C LYS A 139 33.90 -44.74 35.01
N SER A 140 32.65 -45.08 35.33
CA SER A 140 32.28 -46.38 35.85
C SER A 140 32.54 -47.52 34.82
N LEU A 141 32.29 -47.24 33.52
CA LEU A 141 32.58 -48.17 32.45
C LEU A 141 34.11 -48.43 32.29
N ASP A 142 34.92 -47.39 32.38
CA ASP A 142 36.40 -47.51 32.31
C ASP A 142 36.92 -48.33 33.51
N GLN A 143 36.40 -48.09 34.72
CA GLN A 143 36.73 -48.86 35.88
C GLN A 143 36.36 -50.34 35.74
N ALA A 144 35.12 -50.64 35.29
CA ALA A 144 34.69 -52.03 35.04
C ALA A 144 35.54 -52.72 33.95
N GLY A 145 36.01 -51.93 32.94
CA GLY A 145 36.95 -52.43 31.92
C GLY A 145 38.31 -52.85 32.51
N LEU A 146 38.83 -52.06 33.45
CA LEU A 146 40.07 -52.41 34.18
C LEU A 146 39.87 -53.63 35.07
N GLU A 147 38.74 -53.76 35.78
CA GLU A 147 38.38 -54.90 36.58
C GLU A 147 38.27 -56.20 35.77
N GLU A 148 37.63 -56.14 34.62
CA GLU A 148 37.51 -57.26 33.69
C GLU A 148 38.88 -57.66 33.12
N ALA A 149 39.75 -56.72 32.77
CA ALA A 149 41.09 -56.97 32.30
C ALA A 149 41.96 -57.68 33.42
N ALA A 150 41.83 -57.18 34.65
CA ALA A 150 42.50 -57.81 35.80
C ALA A 150 42.01 -59.23 36.07
N ALA A 151 40.68 -59.46 36.01
CA ALA A 151 40.10 -60.79 36.19
C ALA A 151 40.56 -61.76 35.09
N ARG A 152 40.74 -61.37 33.82
CA ARG A 152 41.27 -62.12 32.75
C ARG A 152 42.74 -62.46 32.96
N GLN A 153 43.55 -61.61 33.58
CA GLN A 153 44.93 -61.90 33.95
C GLN A 153 45.00 -63.05 34.99
N LEU A 154 44.13 -63.00 36.02
CA LEU A 154 44.01 -64.05 37.03
C LEU A 154 43.59 -65.40 36.40
N VAL A 155 42.72 -65.39 35.38
CA VAL A 155 42.37 -66.58 34.61
C VAL A 155 43.63 -67.18 33.94
N ARG A 156 44.42 -66.34 33.23
CA ARG A 156 45.65 -66.81 32.57
C ARG A 156 46.65 -67.39 33.57
N GLN A 157 46.82 -66.78 34.73
CA GLN A 157 47.69 -67.31 35.80
C GLN A 157 47.20 -68.68 36.30
N ALA A 158 45.89 -68.73 36.69
CA ALA A 158 45.35 -69.99 37.21
C ALA A 158 45.34 -71.15 36.17
N GLU A 159 45.13 -70.84 34.88
CA GLU A 159 45.23 -71.81 33.78
C GLU A 159 46.64 -72.28 33.56
N ALA A 160 47.65 -71.42 33.75
CA ALA A 160 49.06 -71.84 33.66
C ALA A 160 49.42 -72.76 34.85
N GLU A 161 48.92 -72.42 36.06
CA GLU A 161 49.10 -73.26 37.25
C GLU A 161 48.39 -74.61 37.08
N LEU A 162 47.17 -74.66 36.57
CA LEU A 162 46.42 -75.87 36.27
C LEU A 162 47.15 -76.72 35.27
N LYS A 163 47.65 -76.14 34.17
CA LYS A 163 48.43 -76.87 33.14
C LYS A 163 49.68 -77.47 33.70
N ASN A 164 50.39 -76.75 34.57
CA ASN A 164 51.57 -77.34 35.24
C ASN A 164 51.19 -78.52 36.12
N ALA A 165 50.12 -78.37 36.94
CA ALA A 165 49.62 -79.47 37.80
C ALA A 165 49.14 -80.67 36.95
N GLU A 166 48.53 -80.48 35.81
CA GLU A 166 48.11 -81.53 34.87
C GLU A 166 49.34 -82.26 34.30
N LEU A 167 50.42 -81.58 33.90
CA LEU A 167 51.65 -82.17 33.43
C LEU A 167 52.35 -82.93 34.52
N ASP A 168 52.44 -82.40 35.74
CA ASP A 168 53.07 -83.07 36.86
C ASP A 168 52.32 -84.33 37.26
N PHE A 169 50.96 -84.20 37.37
CA PHE A 169 50.13 -85.40 37.62
C PHE A 169 50.31 -86.47 36.54
N GLY A 170 50.35 -86.11 35.25
CA GLY A 170 50.56 -86.99 34.14
C GLY A 170 51.94 -87.72 34.21
N ARG A 171 53.01 -87.00 34.62
CA ARG A 171 54.34 -87.55 34.85
C ARG A 171 54.34 -88.54 36.02
N LEU A 172 53.79 -88.14 37.15
CA LEU A 172 53.73 -89.01 38.33
C LEU A 172 52.86 -90.24 38.09
N ARG A 173 51.77 -90.14 37.34
CA ARG A 173 50.91 -91.26 36.96
C ARG A 173 51.73 -92.32 36.13
N GLN A 174 52.56 -91.90 35.19
CA GLN A 174 53.40 -92.78 34.40
C GLN A 174 54.49 -93.50 35.28
N LEU A 175 55.04 -92.78 36.27
CA LEU A 175 56.01 -93.36 37.21
C LEU A 175 55.31 -94.33 38.19
N ARG A 176 54.13 -94.11 38.56
CA ARG A 176 53.33 -95.06 39.41
C ARG A 176 52.98 -96.31 38.61
N ASP A 177 52.57 -96.17 37.35
CA ASP A 177 52.26 -97.32 36.49
C ASP A 177 53.47 -98.24 36.35
N ARG A 178 54.70 -97.68 36.49
CA ARG A 178 55.98 -98.41 36.56
C ARG A 178 56.35 -98.85 37.97
N ARG A 179 55.51 -98.61 39.00
CA ARG A 179 55.71 -98.96 40.42
C ARG A 179 56.93 -98.25 41.04
N ILE A 180 57.32 -97.06 40.62
CA ILE A 180 58.52 -96.33 41.09
C ILE A 180 58.20 -95.40 42.24
N ILE A 181 56.95 -94.95 42.42
CA ILE A 181 56.51 -94.01 43.47
C ILE A 181 55.40 -94.58 44.36
N ALA A 182 55.23 -94.03 45.60
CA ALA A 182 54.23 -94.43 46.58
C ALA A 182 52.82 -93.93 46.16
N GLN A 183 51.73 -94.57 46.76
CA GLN A 183 50.37 -94.15 46.56
C GLN A 183 50.13 -92.77 47.10
N SER A 184 50.75 -92.44 48.29
CA SER A 184 50.66 -91.12 48.89
C SER A 184 51.10 -89.97 48.01
N ASP A 185 52.12 -90.17 47.17
CA ASP A 185 52.63 -89.12 46.23
C ASP A 185 51.62 -88.88 45.13
N MET A 186 50.93 -89.92 44.67
CA MET A 186 49.88 -89.81 43.69
C MET A 186 48.64 -89.08 44.23
N ASP A 187 48.23 -89.41 45.47
CA ASP A 187 47.09 -88.79 46.15
C ASP A 187 47.40 -87.31 46.41
N ALA A 188 48.63 -86.96 46.77
CA ALA A 188 49.06 -85.57 46.89
C ALA A 188 48.99 -84.80 45.58
N ALA A 189 49.48 -85.42 44.51
CA ALA A 189 49.42 -84.80 43.14
C ALA A 189 47.98 -84.63 42.63
N GLN A 190 47.09 -85.57 42.92
CA GLN A 190 45.64 -85.45 42.63
C GLN A 190 45.01 -84.29 43.41
N ALA A 191 45.30 -84.12 44.71
CA ALA A 191 44.79 -83.02 45.52
C ALA A 191 45.27 -81.66 44.98
N ILE A 192 46.53 -81.55 44.51
CA ILE A 192 47.04 -80.30 43.88
C ILE A 192 46.36 -80.08 42.58
N LEU A 193 46.12 -81.04 41.72
CA LEU A 193 45.42 -80.93 40.48
C LEU A 193 43.93 -80.43 40.71
N ASP A 194 43.25 -81.05 41.64
CA ASP A 194 41.88 -80.72 41.98
C ASP A 194 41.80 -79.29 42.55
N SER A 195 42.74 -78.87 43.36
CA SER A 195 42.89 -77.48 43.84
C SER A 195 43.09 -76.49 42.70
N ALA A 196 44.05 -76.82 41.78
CA ALA A 196 44.31 -75.95 40.65
C ALA A 196 43.09 -75.84 39.69
N ARG A 197 42.31 -76.91 39.49
CA ARG A 197 41.08 -76.93 38.74
C ARG A 197 40.00 -75.99 39.38
N ALA A 198 39.85 -76.12 40.66
CA ALA A 198 38.93 -75.30 41.41
C ALA A 198 39.29 -73.79 41.33
N GLN A 199 40.61 -73.48 41.44
CA GLN A 199 41.09 -72.10 41.30
C GLN A 199 40.90 -71.58 39.86
N ALA A 200 41.17 -72.31 38.81
CA ALA A 200 40.93 -71.93 37.43
C ALA A 200 39.41 -71.72 37.16
N GLY A 201 38.59 -72.63 37.71
CA GLY A 201 37.13 -72.48 37.66
C GLY A 201 36.66 -71.15 38.30
N ALA A 202 37.06 -70.88 39.54
CA ALA A 202 36.74 -69.69 40.26
C ALA A 202 37.20 -68.38 39.58
N ALA A 203 38.42 -68.45 38.99
CA ALA A 203 38.95 -67.33 38.19
C ALA A 203 38.08 -67.02 36.94
N ARG A 204 37.67 -68.09 36.19
CA ARG A 204 36.80 -67.97 35.01
C ARG A 204 35.43 -67.39 35.40
N ASP A 205 34.87 -67.84 36.50
CA ASP A 205 33.59 -67.38 36.96
C ASP A 205 33.64 -65.89 37.34
N ARG A 206 34.73 -65.46 37.97
CA ARG A 206 34.97 -64.04 38.31
C ARG A 206 35.14 -63.22 37.01
N ALA A 207 35.89 -63.65 36.06
CA ALA A 207 36.08 -62.98 34.76
C ALA A 207 34.76 -62.90 33.98
N GLY A 208 33.96 -63.96 33.98
CA GLY A 208 32.62 -63.98 33.40
C GLY A 208 31.66 -63.02 34.06
N ALA A 209 31.71 -62.89 35.40
CA ALA A 209 30.89 -61.90 36.15
C ALA A 209 31.31 -60.46 35.82
N ALA A 210 32.62 -60.16 35.79
CA ALA A 210 33.15 -58.87 35.41
C ALA A 210 32.77 -58.50 33.94
N GLY A 211 32.86 -59.47 33.01
CA GLY A 211 32.45 -59.28 31.60
C GLY A 211 30.96 -58.97 31.45
N ARG A 212 30.09 -59.63 32.24
CA ARG A 212 28.64 -59.31 32.22
C ARG A 212 28.36 -57.94 32.80
N ASN A 213 29.05 -57.53 33.87
CA ASN A 213 28.94 -56.18 34.42
C ASN A 213 29.34 -55.12 33.41
N LEU A 214 30.49 -55.32 32.71
CA LEU A 214 30.96 -54.41 31.67
C LEU A 214 29.95 -54.28 30.50
N ALA A 215 29.35 -55.41 30.08
CA ALA A 215 28.33 -55.44 29.05
C ALA A 215 27.07 -54.66 29.47
N ALA A 216 26.57 -54.87 30.66
CA ALA A 216 25.40 -54.15 31.21
C ALA A 216 25.64 -52.64 31.28
N LEU A 217 26.85 -52.20 31.70
CA LEU A 217 27.20 -50.78 31.72
C LEU A 217 27.27 -50.20 30.29
N ARG A 218 27.77 -50.97 29.28
CA ARG A 218 27.76 -50.53 27.87
C ARG A 218 26.37 -50.31 27.32
N GLU A 219 25.44 -51.19 27.65
CA GLU A 219 24.01 -51.00 27.26
C GLU A 219 23.41 -49.77 27.92
N THR A 220 23.69 -49.54 29.18
CA THR A 220 23.24 -48.35 29.91
C THR A 220 23.80 -47.07 29.29
N VAL A 221 25.08 -47.07 28.86
CA VAL A 221 25.68 -45.93 28.14
C VAL A 221 25.00 -45.72 26.78
N ALA A 222 24.69 -46.79 26.04
CA ALA A 222 23.98 -46.68 24.78
C ALA A 222 22.57 -46.10 24.93
N GLN A 223 21.84 -46.55 25.92
CA GLN A 223 20.50 -46.04 26.29
C GLN A 223 20.55 -44.55 26.67
N LEU A 224 21.51 -44.15 27.50
CA LEU A 224 21.65 -42.76 27.93
C LEU A 224 22.04 -41.84 26.72
N LYS A 225 22.89 -42.30 25.78
CA LYS A 225 23.18 -41.57 24.55
C LYS A 225 21.91 -41.35 23.70
N ALA A 226 21.06 -42.37 23.56
CA ALA A 226 19.79 -42.23 22.86
C ALA A 226 18.87 -41.23 23.54
N ASN A 227 18.83 -41.23 24.87
CA ASN A 227 18.05 -40.26 25.68
C ASN A 227 18.58 -38.81 25.46
N ILE A 228 19.90 -38.60 25.38
CA ILE A 228 20.50 -37.29 25.07
C ILE A 228 20.06 -36.82 23.68
N GLY A 229 20.09 -37.74 22.67
CA GLY A 229 19.59 -37.44 21.34
C GLY A 229 18.13 -37.01 21.34
N LEU A 230 17.29 -37.72 22.10
CA LEU A 230 15.89 -37.34 22.26
C LEU A 230 15.71 -35.99 22.99
N ALA A 231 16.47 -35.74 24.05
CA ALA A 231 16.45 -34.45 24.74
C ALA A 231 16.86 -33.29 23.79
N GLY A 232 17.81 -33.56 22.88
CA GLY A 232 18.27 -32.59 21.88
C GLY A 232 17.18 -32.14 20.89
N THR A 233 16.12 -32.92 20.64
CA THR A 233 14.98 -32.51 19.80
C THR A 233 14.21 -31.34 20.39
N GLY A 234 14.42 -31.03 21.66
CA GLY A 234 13.89 -29.80 22.27
C GLY A 234 14.36 -28.51 21.59
N HIS A 235 15.50 -28.53 20.88
CA HIS A 235 15.94 -27.41 20.04
C HIS A 235 15.05 -27.22 18.81
N ASP A 236 14.58 -28.31 18.22
CA ASP A 236 13.65 -28.26 17.08
C ASP A 236 12.29 -27.72 17.54
N VAL A 237 11.85 -28.11 18.73
CA VAL A 237 10.63 -27.53 19.33
C VAL A 237 10.78 -26.02 19.57
N ALA A 238 11.95 -25.55 20.01
CA ALA A 238 12.21 -24.11 20.14
C ALA A 238 12.22 -23.40 18.78
N SER A 239 12.70 -24.07 17.73
CA SER A 239 12.65 -23.56 16.35
C SER A 239 11.21 -23.43 15.83
N ILE A 240 10.37 -24.45 16.06
CA ILE A 240 8.94 -24.40 15.72
C ILE A 240 8.24 -23.24 16.45
N LYS A 241 8.52 -23.06 17.74
CA LYS A 241 7.98 -21.92 18.50
C LYS A 241 8.42 -20.56 17.94
N ASN A 242 9.64 -20.44 17.39
CA ASN A 242 10.05 -19.23 16.69
C ASN A 242 9.23 -18.97 15.43
N LEU A 243 8.86 -20.00 14.67
CA LEU A 243 7.95 -19.86 13.53
C LEU A 243 6.54 -19.43 13.97
N GLU A 244 6.07 -19.94 15.11
CA GLU A 244 4.80 -19.49 15.69
C GLU A 244 4.84 -18.00 16.09
N VAL A 245 5.97 -17.55 16.65
CA VAL A 245 6.21 -16.11 16.93
C VAL A 245 6.14 -15.30 15.63
N ALA A 246 6.81 -15.72 14.57
CA ALA A 246 6.79 -15.02 13.27
C ALA A 246 5.37 -14.99 12.66
N ALA A 247 4.63 -16.09 12.75
CA ALA A 247 3.24 -16.13 12.31
C ALA A 247 2.33 -15.18 13.12
N GLN A 248 2.56 -15.09 14.43
CA GLN A 248 1.82 -14.16 15.28
C GLN A 248 2.21 -12.69 15.02
N GLU A 249 3.46 -12.40 14.67
CA GLU A 249 3.90 -11.06 14.25
C GLU A 249 3.15 -10.62 12.98
N ALA A 250 2.97 -11.52 12.03
CA ALA A 250 2.16 -11.24 10.84
C ALA A 250 0.69 -10.95 11.19
N ARG A 251 0.11 -11.66 12.18
CA ARG A 251 -1.25 -11.37 12.67
C ARG A 251 -1.35 -10.01 13.36
N VAL A 252 -0.33 -9.61 14.12
CA VAL A 252 -0.25 -8.27 14.71
C VAL A 252 -0.18 -7.20 13.62
N ALA A 253 0.61 -7.41 12.57
CA ALA A 253 0.66 -6.50 11.44
C ALA A 253 -0.72 -6.35 10.76
N LEU A 254 -1.41 -7.46 10.52
CA LEU A 254 -2.77 -7.45 9.97
C LEU A 254 -3.76 -6.69 10.88
N ALA A 255 -3.68 -6.91 12.20
CA ALA A 255 -4.54 -6.22 13.16
C ALA A 255 -4.27 -4.70 13.17
N ARG A 256 -3.01 -4.25 13.02
CA ARG A 256 -2.66 -2.84 12.88
C ARG A 256 -3.30 -2.20 11.65
N GLU A 257 -3.24 -2.89 10.51
CA GLU A 257 -3.87 -2.36 9.28
C GLU A 257 -5.40 -2.32 9.39
N LYS A 258 -6.02 -3.24 10.14
CA LYS A 258 -7.47 -3.15 10.45
C LYS A 258 -7.79 -1.91 11.29
N VAL A 259 -6.99 -1.61 12.31
CA VAL A 259 -7.15 -0.36 13.08
C VAL A 259 -7.03 0.85 12.17
N ARG A 260 -5.98 0.91 11.36
CA ARG A 260 -5.76 2.01 10.40
C ARG A 260 -6.92 2.19 9.45
N LYS A 261 -7.47 1.09 8.90
CA LYS A 261 -8.66 1.16 8.05
C LYS A 261 -9.86 1.73 8.78
N ALA A 262 -10.15 1.24 9.99
CA ALA A 262 -11.27 1.74 10.78
C ALA A 262 -11.12 3.23 11.15
N GLU A 263 -9.91 3.70 11.46
CA GLU A 263 -9.60 5.11 11.72
C GLU A 263 -9.76 5.99 10.46
N LEU A 264 -9.39 5.49 9.28
CA LEU A 264 -9.64 6.17 8.01
C LEU A 264 -11.13 6.28 7.72
N ASP A 265 -11.88 5.19 7.91
CA ASP A 265 -13.33 5.17 7.70
C ASP A 265 -14.04 6.15 8.66
N LEU A 266 -13.61 6.21 9.92
CA LEU A 266 -14.05 7.23 10.88
C LEU A 266 -13.68 8.64 10.43
N GLY A 267 -12.46 8.85 9.93
CA GLY A 267 -12.05 10.15 9.38
C GLY A 267 -12.91 10.59 8.19
N TYR A 268 -13.37 9.66 7.38
CA TYR A 268 -14.25 9.93 6.22
C TYR A 268 -15.69 10.26 6.61
N THR A 269 -16.09 10.11 7.88
CA THR A 269 -17.40 10.61 8.35
C THR A 269 -17.46 12.14 8.37
N ARG A 270 -16.31 12.82 8.45
CA ARG A 270 -16.21 14.28 8.31
C ARG A 270 -15.85 14.62 6.87
N ILE A 271 -16.82 15.19 6.15
CA ILE A 271 -16.64 15.54 4.74
C ILE A 271 -16.14 16.96 4.65
N LEU A 272 -14.95 17.14 4.08
CA LEU A 272 -14.24 18.40 3.97
C LEU A 272 -14.28 18.93 2.53
N ALA A 273 -14.21 20.26 2.38
CA ALA A 273 -14.06 20.92 1.09
C ALA A 273 -12.64 20.62 0.51
N PRO A 274 -12.53 20.04 -0.71
CA PRO A 274 -11.22 19.78 -1.32
C PRO A 274 -10.54 21.05 -1.83
N VAL A 275 -11.33 22.08 -2.13
CA VAL A 275 -10.88 23.37 -2.67
C VAL A 275 -11.69 24.50 -2.05
N SER A 276 -11.13 25.72 -2.06
CA SER A 276 -11.89 26.92 -1.70
C SER A 276 -12.82 27.32 -2.84
N GLY A 277 -14.07 27.64 -2.54
CA GLY A 277 -15.07 27.99 -3.55
C GLY A 277 -16.45 28.15 -2.95
N HIS A 278 -17.45 28.34 -3.80
CA HIS A 278 -18.87 28.45 -3.37
C HIS A 278 -19.51 27.08 -3.42
N VAL A 279 -20.18 26.70 -2.33
CA VAL A 279 -21.04 25.51 -2.28
C VAL A 279 -22.26 25.74 -3.18
N THR A 280 -22.64 24.75 -3.96
CA THR A 280 -23.85 24.80 -4.80
C THR A 280 -24.46 23.40 -4.93
N LYS A 281 -25.73 23.37 -5.35
CA LYS A 281 -26.51 22.12 -5.50
C LYS A 281 -26.53 21.30 -4.20
N LYS A 282 -26.75 21.94 -3.07
CA LYS A 282 -26.91 21.25 -1.78
C LYS A 282 -28.11 20.30 -1.84
N ARG A 283 -27.81 18.98 -1.73
CA ARG A 283 -28.82 17.91 -1.68
C ARG A 283 -28.79 17.15 -0.35
N ALA A 284 -27.91 17.55 0.55
CA ALA A 284 -27.71 16.93 1.84
C ALA A 284 -28.65 17.57 2.88
N GLU A 285 -29.44 16.74 3.57
CA GLU A 285 -30.31 17.15 4.67
C GLU A 285 -30.00 16.30 5.92
N VAL A 286 -30.12 16.94 7.09
CA VAL A 286 -29.92 16.28 8.39
C VAL A 286 -30.91 15.11 8.53
N GLY A 287 -30.44 13.97 9.03
CA GLY A 287 -31.22 12.73 9.16
C GLY A 287 -31.33 11.90 7.87
N GLN A 288 -30.82 12.36 6.74
CA GLN A 288 -30.81 11.61 5.48
C GLN A 288 -29.77 10.49 5.52
N LEU A 289 -30.13 9.29 5.05
CA LEU A 289 -29.18 8.21 4.79
C LEU A 289 -28.52 8.43 3.43
N VAL A 290 -27.17 8.40 3.40
CA VAL A 290 -26.38 8.55 2.18
C VAL A 290 -25.47 7.36 1.96
N ALA A 291 -25.28 7.01 0.69
CA ALA A 291 -24.34 5.95 0.29
C ALA A 291 -23.00 6.55 -0.14
N ALA A 292 -21.94 5.74 -0.03
CA ALA A 292 -20.63 6.11 -0.58
C ALA A 292 -20.74 6.39 -2.09
N GLY A 293 -20.11 7.48 -2.56
CA GLY A 293 -20.14 7.91 -3.97
C GLY A 293 -21.38 8.75 -4.36
N GLN A 294 -22.37 8.92 -3.51
CA GLN A 294 -23.56 9.75 -3.80
C GLN A 294 -23.19 11.25 -3.79
N PRO A 295 -23.48 12.02 -4.86
CA PRO A 295 -23.20 13.46 -4.89
C PRO A 295 -24.07 14.22 -3.90
N LEU A 296 -23.47 14.96 -2.97
CA LEU A 296 -24.15 15.74 -1.93
C LEU A 296 -24.12 17.23 -2.19
N PHE A 297 -22.98 17.74 -2.65
CA PHE A 297 -22.70 19.14 -2.97
C PHE A 297 -21.87 19.25 -4.22
N ALA A 298 -21.80 20.46 -4.78
CA ALA A 298 -20.74 20.85 -5.68
C ALA A 298 -20.03 22.09 -5.11
N VAL A 299 -18.72 22.14 -5.17
CA VAL A 299 -17.91 23.31 -4.83
C VAL A 299 -17.31 23.87 -6.11
N VAL A 300 -17.59 25.14 -6.36
CA VAL A 300 -17.17 25.88 -7.54
C VAL A 300 -16.15 26.94 -7.13
N PRO A 301 -14.87 26.80 -7.47
CA PRO A 301 -13.89 27.85 -7.27
C PRO A 301 -14.10 28.95 -8.31
N LEU A 302 -14.26 30.21 -7.86
CA LEU A 302 -14.47 31.36 -8.73
C LEU A 302 -13.22 32.26 -8.86
N GLY A 303 -12.06 31.76 -8.46
CA GLY A 303 -10.80 32.50 -8.52
C GLY A 303 -10.13 32.50 -9.89
N SER A 304 -9.09 33.30 -10.03
CA SER A 304 -8.27 33.40 -11.24
C SER A 304 -7.74 32.03 -11.66
N GLY A 305 -7.80 31.71 -12.97
CA GLY A 305 -7.36 30.44 -13.54
C GLY A 305 -8.33 29.27 -13.33
N GLN A 306 -9.45 29.46 -12.65
CA GLN A 306 -10.49 28.42 -12.43
C GLN A 306 -11.69 28.58 -13.38
N LEU A 307 -11.86 29.79 -13.93
CA LEU A 307 -12.91 30.15 -14.88
C LEU A 307 -12.30 30.39 -16.24
N TRP A 308 -13.06 30.08 -17.29
CA TRP A 308 -12.75 30.37 -18.69
C TRP A 308 -14.03 30.62 -19.45
N VAL A 309 -13.92 31.14 -20.66
CA VAL A 309 -15.04 31.26 -21.57
C VAL A 309 -14.96 30.12 -22.59
N THR A 310 -16.06 29.40 -22.75
CA THR A 310 -16.27 28.45 -23.85
C THR A 310 -17.06 29.19 -24.93
N ALA A 311 -16.40 29.57 -26.01
CA ALA A 311 -16.95 30.36 -27.11
C ALA A 311 -17.12 29.50 -28.35
N ASN A 312 -18.35 29.37 -28.86
CA ASN A 312 -18.68 28.55 -30.01
C ASN A 312 -18.62 29.42 -31.27
N PHE A 313 -17.49 29.43 -31.95
CA PHE A 313 -17.32 30.14 -33.24
C PHE A 313 -17.80 29.29 -34.41
N LYS A 314 -18.34 29.95 -35.46
CA LYS A 314 -18.66 29.29 -36.70
C LYS A 314 -17.36 28.81 -37.36
N GLU A 315 -17.37 27.66 -38.03
CA GLU A 315 -16.24 27.11 -38.76
C GLU A 315 -15.58 28.13 -39.69
N THR A 316 -16.40 28.95 -40.35
CA THR A 316 -15.94 30.02 -41.26
C THR A 316 -15.21 31.17 -40.57
N GLN A 317 -15.43 31.37 -39.26
CA GLN A 317 -14.78 32.41 -38.47
C GLN A 317 -13.40 31.98 -37.94
N LEU A 318 -13.16 30.67 -37.83
CA LEU A 318 -11.94 30.12 -37.24
C LEU A 318 -10.70 30.18 -38.12
N VAL A 319 -10.84 30.54 -39.40
CA VAL A 319 -9.71 30.57 -40.36
C VAL A 319 -8.54 31.41 -39.84
N ARG A 320 -8.83 32.51 -39.12
CA ARG A 320 -7.83 33.46 -38.61
C ARG A 320 -7.67 33.45 -37.07
N VAL A 321 -8.47 32.68 -36.35
CA VAL A 321 -8.33 32.56 -34.87
C VAL A 321 -7.17 31.63 -34.53
N ARG A 322 -6.29 32.08 -33.65
CA ARG A 322 -5.09 31.33 -33.22
C ARG A 322 -4.94 31.39 -31.71
N PRO A 323 -4.39 30.35 -31.05
CA PRO A 323 -3.97 30.42 -29.66
C PRO A 323 -3.01 31.59 -29.43
N GLY A 324 -3.18 32.28 -28.28
CA GLY A 324 -2.39 33.43 -27.87
C GLY A 324 -3.01 34.79 -28.18
N GLN A 325 -3.98 34.87 -29.13
CA GLN A 325 -4.63 36.14 -29.49
C GLN A 325 -5.39 36.75 -28.32
N MET A 326 -5.38 38.08 -28.22
CA MET A 326 -6.12 38.84 -27.21
C MET A 326 -7.62 38.82 -27.51
N VAL A 327 -8.39 38.80 -26.45
CA VAL A 327 -9.86 38.76 -26.49
C VAL A 327 -10.44 39.74 -25.50
N ASP A 328 -11.33 40.61 -25.99
CA ASP A 328 -12.21 41.44 -25.16
C ASP A 328 -13.48 40.64 -24.85
N ILE A 329 -13.79 40.50 -23.58
CA ILE A 329 -14.93 39.70 -23.10
C ILE A 329 -15.94 40.61 -22.46
N ARG A 330 -17.06 40.79 -23.11
CA ARG A 330 -18.21 41.54 -22.58
C ARG A 330 -19.18 40.55 -21.97
N ILE A 331 -19.55 40.79 -20.70
CA ILE A 331 -20.46 39.92 -19.98
C ILE A 331 -21.79 40.66 -19.84
N ASP A 332 -22.88 40.03 -20.29
CA ASP A 332 -24.21 40.67 -20.35
C ASP A 332 -24.73 41.15 -18.99
N ALA A 333 -24.42 40.37 -17.92
CA ALA A 333 -24.86 40.69 -16.56
C ALA A 333 -24.18 41.94 -15.96
N PHE A 334 -23.11 42.46 -16.54
CA PHE A 334 -22.33 43.58 -15.98
C PHE A 334 -22.44 44.90 -16.75
N GLY A 335 -23.43 45.04 -17.63
CA GLY A 335 -23.87 46.31 -18.19
C GLY A 335 -22.80 47.18 -18.87
N GLY A 336 -21.74 46.58 -19.46
CA GLY A 336 -20.69 47.32 -20.17
C GLY A 336 -19.29 47.22 -19.56
N ARG A 337 -19.11 46.49 -18.47
CA ARG A 337 -17.76 46.16 -17.97
C ARG A 337 -17.12 45.14 -18.89
N GLU A 338 -15.97 45.51 -19.41
CA GLU A 338 -15.15 44.61 -20.27
C GLU A 338 -14.08 43.93 -19.46
N PHE A 339 -13.88 42.64 -19.75
CA PHE A 339 -12.79 41.82 -19.22
C PHE A 339 -11.87 41.47 -20.37
N THR A 340 -10.60 41.27 -20.09
CA THR A 340 -9.64 40.83 -21.08
C THR A 340 -9.26 39.36 -20.85
N GLY A 341 -8.85 38.72 -21.93
CA GLY A 341 -8.41 37.35 -21.88
C GLY A 341 -7.62 36.98 -23.13
N ARG A 342 -7.30 35.69 -23.24
CA ARG A 342 -6.55 35.15 -24.37
C ARG A 342 -7.13 33.84 -24.84
N VAL A 343 -7.06 33.60 -26.14
CA VAL A 343 -7.36 32.29 -26.73
C VAL A 343 -6.33 31.28 -26.21
N GLU A 344 -6.78 30.29 -25.41
CA GLU A 344 -5.93 29.22 -24.91
C GLU A 344 -5.83 28.09 -25.95
N SER A 345 -6.97 27.61 -26.43
CA SER A 345 -7.03 26.49 -27.36
C SER A 345 -8.32 26.47 -28.16
N ILE A 346 -8.27 25.78 -29.28
CA ILE A 346 -9.40 25.48 -30.14
C ILE A 346 -9.67 24.00 -30.05
N MET A 347 -10.93 23.60 -29.81
CA MET A 347 -11.29 22.20 -29.70
C MET A 347 -11.08 21.44 -30.98
N ALA A 348 -10.63 20.20 -30.92
CA ALA A 348 -10.30 19.36 -32.10
C ALA A 348 -11.52 18.86 -32.89
N GLY A 349 -12.74 19.18 -32.46
CA GLY A 349 -13.98 18.78 -33.13
C GLY A 349 -15.12 19.74 -32.87
N THR A 350 -16.20 19.61 -33.63
CA THR A 350 -17.41 20.42 -33.45
C THR A 350 -18.17 20.01 -32.20
N GLY A 351 -18.93 20.93 -31.63
CA GLY A 351 -19.77 20.64 -30.49
C GLY A 351 -20.77 19.50 -30.72
N ALA A 352 -21.22 19.34 -31.96
CA ALA A 352 -22.16 18.28 -32.37
C ALA A 352 -21.52 16.87 -32.24
N VAL A 353 -20.23 16.71 -32.52
CA VAL A 353 -19.52 15.42 -32.45
C VAL A 353 -19.38 14.93 -31.01
N PHE A 354 -19.22 15.87 -30.06
CA PHE A 354 -19.05 15.56 -28.63
C PHE A 354 -20.35 15.64 -27.82
N SER A 355 -21.49 15.90 -28.48
CA SER A 355 -22.80 15.90 -27.83
C SER A 355 -23.24 14.48 -27.46
N LEU A 356 -23.85 14.31 -26.27
CA LEU A 356 -24.50 13.05 -25.88
C LEU A 356 -25.64 12.64 -26.82
N PHE A 357 -26.25 13.62 -27.49
CA PHE A 357 -27.31 13.42 -28.49
C PHE A 357 -26.93 14.20 -29.77
N PRO A 358 -26.11 13.63 -30.67
CA PRO A 358 -25.80 14.27 -31.96
C PRO A 358 -27.11 14.52 -32.71
N PRO A 359 -27.28 15.69 -33.36
CA PRO A 359 -28.47 15.92 -34.18
C PRO A 359 -28.51 14.96 -35.35
N GLU A 360 -29.41 13.98 -35.34
CA GLU A 360 -29.70 13.10 -36.44
C GLU A 360 -30.70 13.76 -37.39
N ASN A 361 -30.34 13.89 -38.66
CA ASN A 361 -31.27 14.35 -39.69
C ASN A 361 -32.24 13.23 -40.05
N ALA A 362 -33.36 13.10 -39.30
CA ALA A 362 -34.35 12.05 -39.44
C ALA A 362 -35.11 12.03 -40.79
N MET A 363 -34.91 13.00 -41.68
CA MET A 363 -35.73 13.18 -42.90
C MET A 363 -35.00 12.96 -44.22
N GLY A 364 -33.82 12.32 -44.23
CA GLY A 364 -33.17 11.87 -45.47
C GLY A 364 -32.57 12.97 -46.38
N ASN A 365 -32.85 14.26 -46.16
CA ASN A 365 -32.24 15.38 -46.87
C ASN A 365 -31.08 15.95 -46.07
N TYR A 366 -29.86 15.80 -46.58
CA TYR A 366 -28.67 16.40 -45.99
C TYR A 366 -28.67 17.91 -46.23
N VAL A 367 -28.98 18.70 -45.20
CA VAL A 367 -28.81 20.15 -45.23
C VAL A 367 -27.46 20.50 -44.62
N LYS A 368 -26.59 21.13 -45.38
CA LYS A 368 -25.30 21.64 -44.86
C LYS A 368 -25.55 22.78 -43.86
N VAL A 369 -25.44 22.46 -42.55
CA VAL A 369 -25.53 23.47 -41.47
C VAL A 369 -24.12 23.87 -41.11
N VAL A 370 -23.87 25.18 -40.93
CA VAL A 370 -22.58 25.68 -40.45
C VAL A 370 -22.33 25.15 -39.08
N GLN A 371 -21.25 24.39 -38.92
CA GLN A 371 -20.86 23.82 -37.65
C GLN A 371 -20.20 24.86 -36.73
N ARG A 372 -20.35 24.70 -35.42
CA ARG A 372 -19.69 25.55 -34.42
C ARG A 372 -18.59 24.75 -33.76
N ILE A 373 -17.43 25.37 -33.55
CA ILE A 373 -16.28 24.77 -32.89
C ILE A 373 -16.00 25.56 -31.62
N PRO A 374 -15.96 24.88 -30.43
CA PRO A 374 -15.66 25.55 -29.19
C PRO A 374 -14.21 26.03 -29.13
N VAL A 375 -14.03 27.27 -28.72
CA VAL A 375 -12.74 27.89 -28.43
C VAL A 375 -12.70 28.23 -26.94
N LYS A 376 -11.63 27.78 -26.29
CA LYS A 376 -11.39 28.08 -24.88
C LYS A 376 -10.62 29.38 -24.76
N ILE A 377 -11.17 30.33 -24.01
CA ILE A 377 -10.59 31.65 -23.77
C ILE A 377 -10.38 31.77 -22.25
N VAL A 378 -9.15 32.00 -21.83
CA VAL A 378 -8.83 32.23 -20.41
C VAL A 378 -8.85 33.70 -20.11
N PHE A 379 -9.40 34.04 -18.95
CA PHE A 379 -9.37 35.41 -18.47
C PHE A 379 -7.95 35.79 -18.04
N ASP A 380 -7.55 37.02 -18.28
CA ASP A 380 -6.44 37.65 -17.55
C ASP A 380 -6.77 37.66 -16.04
N PRO A 381 -5.80 37.93 -15.13
CA PRO A 381 -6.03 37.81 -13.69
C PRO A 381 -7.29 38.54 -13.25
N ILE A 382 -8.28 37.76 -12.73
CA ILE A 382 -9.56 38.25 -12.19
C ILE A 382 -9.62 38.09 -10.68
N ASN A 383 -10.36 38.94 -9.99
CA ASN A 383 -10.57 38.82 -8.56
C ASN A 383 -11.86 38.04 -8.26
N ALA A 384 -11.89 37.29 -7.17
CA ALA A 384 -13.09 36.58 -6.72
C ALA A 384 -14.30 37.52 -6.45
N THR A 385 -14.03 38.81 -6.23
CA THR A 385 -15.05 39.85 -6.02
C THR A 385 -15.69 40.32 -7.30
N ASP A 386 -15.21 39.92 -8.46
CA ASP A 386 -15.76 40.34 -9.75
C ASP A 386 -17.18 39.81 -10.04
N GLY A 387 -17.69 38.94 -9.18
CA GLY A 387 -19.07 38.45 -9.24
C GLY A 387 -19.38 37.46 -10.36
N LEU A 388 -18.34 36.95 -11.06
CA LEU A 388 -18.50 36.01 -12.17
C LEU A 388 -19.12 34.69 -11.68
N ARG A 389 -20.00 34.11 -12.50
CA ARG A 389 -20.65 32.84 -12.22
C ARG A 389 -20.61 31.94 -13.46
N LEU A 390 -20.57 30.63 -13.25
CA LEU A 390 -20.69 29.67 -14.34
C LEU A 390 -22.05 29.82 -15.05
N GLY A 391 -22.01 29.64 -16.36
CA GLY A 391 -23.21 29.74 -17.21
C GLY A 391 -23.64 31.16 -17.56
N MET A 392 -22.94 32.21 -17.10
CA MET A 392 -23.20 33.58 -17.57
C MET A 392 -22.89 33.68 -19.06
N SER A 393 -23.80 34.32 -19.81
CA SER A 393 -23.62 34.62 -21.23
C SER A 393 -22.60 35.74 -21.44
N VAL A 394 -21.76 35.57 -22.42
CA VAL A 394 -20.67 36.50 -22.74
C VAL A 394 -20.57 36.68 -24.27
N VAL A 395 -20.04 37.81 -24.66
CA VAL A 395 -19.71 38.12 -26.08
C VAL A 395 -18.19 38.34 -26.18
N PRO A 396 -17.42 37.31 -26.48
CA PRO A 396 -15.99 37.46 -26.71
C PRO A 396 -15.74 38.03 -28.12
N THR A 397 -14.81 38.99 -28.20
CA THR A 397 -14.32 39.58 -29.43
C THR A 397 -12.82 39.31 -29.53
N VAL A 398 -12.43 38.44 -30.44
CA VAL A 398 -11.04 38.06 -30.68
C VAL A 398 -10.41 39.05 -31.65
N HIS A 399 -9.27 39.64 -31.27
CA HIS A 399 -8.46 40.49 -32.13
C HIS A 399 -7.62 39.60 -33.04
N LEU A 400 -7.79 39.83 -34.37
CA LEU A 400 -7.07 39.08 -35.38
C LEU A 400 -5.79 39.86 -35.74
N ASP A 401 -4.64 39.29 -35.49
CA ASP A 401 -3.34 39.85 -35.91
C ASP A 401 -3.15 39.76 -37.45
#